data_3c8710666214d3c61525a36f81a24b19
#
_entry.id   3c8710666214d3c61525a36f81a24b19
#
_cell.length_a   1.000
_cell.length_b   1.000
_cell.length_c   1.000
_cell.angle_alpha   90.00
_cell.angle_beta   90.00
_cell.angle_gamma   90.00
#
_symmetry.space_group_name_H-M   'P 1'
#
loop_
_entity.id
_entity.type
_entity.pdbx_description
1 polymer ?
#
loop_
_entity_poly.entity_id
_entity_poly.type
_entity_poly.pdbx_seq_one_letter_code
_entity_poly.pdbx_strand_id
1 'polypeptide(L)'
;MKQKIITLLIMLLPIASFAQKKLYSIKGCVVVRYSENKLAAEPFMNVILMDTTERIHIGGCQTDLGGRYYIDSIPNGRYTLTFRGVGFERFDTVLTISSNCYIDTLEMYNRWYSIKGNRIWERQLKIATPNYIDSYREIYIDYRKAVNSLNKTLNKKNDELIDSCKAVKSVRNIDTILTHLKGVSMKTGYVLDVVYSRGGLGGIAHYYCRKADKPKQRNYLKKSENILDYMNVEFTPEGIWSAFQLEVSNRYLLRYWHSYYSESWLVFSVKDEVISSFYVGRNKIAQELKSKLEELPPIKNKIEITSDSTAELTAYFWNDWLGLVEEKVQVQRKGTSVKFIFTQEEHRLTDMTGNVLVPYDCGIMF
;
A
#
# COMPACT_ATOMS: atom_id res chain seq x y z
N MET A 1 -4.40 45.47 63.34
CA MET A 1 -3.51 44.32 63.03
C MET A 1 -3.95 43.46 61.84
N LYS A 2 -5.23 43.45 61.46
CA LYS A 2 -5.69 42.62 60.33
C LYS A 2 -5.29 43.11 58.91
N GLN A 3 -5.05 44.40 58.71
CA GLN A 3 -4.65 44.94 57.41
C GLN A 3 -3.20 44.68 57.01
N LYS A 4 -2.27 44.53 57.97
CA LYS A 4 -0.84 44.26 57.66
C LYS A 4 -0.57 42.81 57.23
N ILE A 5 -1.46 41.87 57.58
CA ILE A 5 -1.31 40.45 57.24
C ILE A 5 -1.70 40.20 55.76
N ILE A 6 -2.68 40.95 55.24
CA ILE A 6 -3.14 40.83 53.85
C ILE A 6 -2.09 41.35 52.86
N THR A 7 -1.36 42.39 53.19
CA THR A 7 -0.28 42.93 52.36
C THR A 7 0.93 42.03 52.30
N LEU A 8 1.22 41.27 53.35
CA LEU A 8 2.30 40.31 53.35
C LEU A 8 1.97 39.02 52.55
N LEU A 9 0.70 38.63 52.50
CA LEU A 9 0.24 37.45 51.74
C LEU A 9 0.26 37.71 50.21
N ILE A 10 0.08 38.97 49.79
CA ILE A 10 0.15 39.36 48.37
C ILE A 10 1.62 39.41 47.89
N MET A 11 2.57 39.69 48.77
CA MET A 11 4.01 39.67 48.44
C MET A 11 4.63 38.25 48.38
N LEU A 12 3.90 37.23 48.82
CA LEU A 12 4.33 35.84 48.79
C LEU A 12 3.71 35.02 47.63
N LEU A 13 2.95 35.68 46.76
CA LEU A 13 2.64 35.04 45.47
C LEU A 13 3.96 34.83 44.73
N PRO A 14 4.40 33.60 44.51
CA PRO A 14 5.58 33.39 43.70
C PRO A 14 5.28 34.10 42.39
N ILE A 15 6.12 35.03 42.02
CA ILE A 15 6.22 35.46 40.62
C ILE A 15 6.63 34.14 39.91
N ALA A 16 5.61 33.37 39.54
CA ALA A 16 5.80 32.30 38.58
C ALA A 16 6.32 33.02 37.34
N SER A 17 7.61 33.15 37.27
CA SER A 17 8.34 33.58 36.10
C SER A 17 7.89 32.57 35.05
N PHE A 18 6.83 32.88 34.31
CA PHE A 18 6.53 32.20 33.08
C PHE A 18 7.75 32.45 32.21
N ALA A 19 8.73 31.58 32.33
CA ALA A 19 9.82 31.53 31.39
C ALA A 19 9.16 31.31 30.05
N GLN A 20 9.00 32.39 29.31
CA GLN A 20 8.36 32.39 28.00
C GLN A 20 9.15 31.39 27.16
N LYS A 21 8.56 30.22 26.92
CA LYS A 21 9.22 29.16 26.16
C LYS A 21 9.60 29.76 24.82
N LYS A 22 10.89 29.91 24.58
CA LYS A 22 11.37 30.44 23.31
C LYS A 22 10.97 29.51 22.22
N LEU A 23 10.22 30.04 21.25
CA LEU A 23 9.71 29.28 20.10
C LEU A 23 10.54 29.63 18.87
N TYR A 24 10.71 28.69 18.00
CA TYR A 24 11.53 28.77 16.81
C TYR A 24 10.73 28.40 15.56
N SER A 25 11.32 28.57 14.41
CA SER A 25 10.75 28.22 13.14
C SER A 25 11.72 27.43 12.27
N ILE A 26 11.16 26.61 11.39
CA ILE A 26 11.88 25.91 10.31
C ILE A 26 11.29 26.38 8.99
N LYS A 27 12.14 26.66 8.03
CA LYS A 27 11.75 26.95 6.66
C LYS A 27 12.72 26.32 5.66
N GLY A 28 12.24 26.02 4.46
CA GLY A 28 13.05 25.45 3.40
C GLY A 28 12.29 25.33 2.10
N CYS A 29 12.87 24.60 1.16
CA CYS A 29 12.29 24.32 -0.13
C CYS A 29 12.46 22.84 -0.48
N VAL A 30 11.46 22.26 -1.15
CA VAL A 30 11.50 20.91 -1.71
C VAL A 30 11.46 21.00 -3.22
N VAL A 31 12.40 20.36 -3.87
CA VAL A 31 12.41 20.15 -5.31
C VAL A 31 12.43 18.66 -5.61
N VAL A 32 11.86 18.29 -6.72
CA VAL A 32 11.77 16.89 -7.14
C VAL A 32 12.45 16.67 -8.46
N ARG A 33 13.24 15.62 -8.54
CA ARG A 33 13.84 15.16 -9.78
C ARG A 33 12.91 14.17 -10.49
N TYR A 34 12.33 14.64 -11.58
CA TYR A 34 11.44 13.85 -12.44
C TYR A 34 12.17 13.06 -13.53
N SER A 35 13.36 13.53 -13.92
CA SER A 35 14.27 12.88 -14.87
C SER A 35 15.68 13.46 -14.73
N GLU A 36 16.67 12.89 -15.42
CA GLU A 36 18.06 13.39 -15.37
C GLU A 36 18.16 14.90 -15.57
N ASN A 37 17.32 15.44 -16.45
CA ASN A 37 17.35 16.86 -16.84
C ASN A 37 16.13 17.66 -16.35
N LYS A 38 15.27 17.09 -15.49
CA LYS A 38 14.06 17.78 -15.03
C LYS A 38 14.00 17.81 -13.52
N LEU A 39 14.28 18.96 -12.97
CA LEU A 39 14.10 19.32 -11.56
C LEU A 39 13.00 20.38 -11.47
N ALA A 40 12.04 20.21 -10.59
CA ALA A 40 10.96 21.16 -10.37
C ALA A 40 10.60 21.29 -8.89
N ALA A 41 10.09 22.45 -8.49
CA ALA A 41 9.49 22.63 -7.18
C ALA A 41 8.28 21.71 -7.01
N GLU A 42 8.12 21.11 -5.84
CA GLU A 42 6.99 20.21 -5.58
C GLU A 42 5.98 20.84 -4.64
N PRO A 43 4.80 21.23 -5.17
CA PRO A 43 3.72 21.76 -4.34
C PRO A 43 2.99 20.66 -3.58
N PHE A 44 2.35 21.06 -2.48
CA PHE A 44 1.45 20.22 -1.67
C PHE A 44 2.11 18.99 -1.05
N MET A 45 3.43 18.99 -0.93
CA MET A 45 4.14 17.96 -0.17
C MET A 45 3.92 18.19 1.32
N ASN A 46 3.56 17.16 2.05
CA ASN A 46 3.40 17.24 3.50
C ASN A 46 4.78 17.29 4.17
N VAL A 47 4.97 18.29 5.01
CA VAL A 47 6.15 18.46 5.86
C VAL A 47 5.69 18.35 7.30
N ILE A 48 6.15 17.35 8.02
CA ILE A 48 5.65 16.96 9.34
C ILE A 48 6.79 16.98 10.34
N LEU A 49 6.59 17.60 11.47
CA LEU A 49 7.54 17.64 12.58
C LEU A 49 7.00 16.79 13.74
N MET A 50 7.78 15.80 14.15
CA MET A 50 7.45 14.90 15.26
C MET A 50 8.54 14.93 16.32
N ASP A 51 8.16 14.84 17.58
CA ASP A 51 9.10 14.59 18.66
C ASP A 51 9.77 13.22 18.46
N THR A 52 11.09 13.17 18.63
CA THR A 52 11.86 11.92 18.40
C THR A 52 11.63 10.88 19.50
N THR A 53 11.27 11.30 20.70
CA THR A 53 11.14 10.42 21.87
C THR A 53 9.73 9.91 22.03
N GLU A 54 8.77 10.83 22.02
CA GLU A 54 7.35 10.52 22.29
C GLU A 54 6.56 10.19 21.01
N ARG A 55 7.15 10.44 19.82
CA ARG A 55 6.50 10.31 18.51
C ARG A 55 5.21 11.12 18.39
N ILE A 56 5.14 12.23 19.13
CA ILE A 56 3.99 13.14 19.10
C ILE A 56 4.17 14.13 17.95
N HIS A 57 3.09 14.41 17.26
CA HIS A 57 3.04 15.44 16.23
C HIS A 57 3.16 16.82 16.87
N ILE A 58 4.17 17.59 16.48
CA ILE A 58 4.47 18.92 17.00
C ILE A 58 3.90 20.00 16.06
N GLY A 59 4.01 19.80 14.77
CA GLY A 59 3.54 20.73 13.77
C GLY A 59 3.77 20.20 12.36
N GLY A 60 3.23 20.90 11.38
CA GLY A 60 3.42 20.55 9.98
C GLY A 60 2.76 21.54 9.05
N CYS A 61 3.08 21.44 7.78
CA CYS A 61 2.50 22.25 6.71
C CYS A 61 2.58 21.49 5.39
N GLN A 62 1.98 22.07 4.36
CA GLN A 62 2.24 21.64 2.97
C GLN A 62 3.15 22.66 2.29
N THR A 63 3.93 22.19 1.31
CA THR A 63 4.69 23.10 0.46
C THR A 63 3.78 23.94 -0.42
N ASP A 64 4.16 25.18 -0.65
CA ASP A 64 3.48 26.08 -1.58
C ASP A 64 3.76 25.72 -3.06
N LEU A 65 3.23 26.50 -4.00
CA LEU A 65 3.44 26.29 -5.44
C LEU A 65 4.93 26.38 -5.87
N GLY A 66 5.76 27.02 -5.07
CA GLY A 66 7.21 27.10 -5.25
C GLY A 66 8.00 26.04 -4.50
N GLY A 67 7.32 25.04 -3.91
CA GLY A 67 7.94 24.00 -3.11
C GLY A 67 8.42 24.46 -1.73
N ARG A 68 8.08 25.69 -1.29
CA ARG A 68 8.55 26.25 -0.02
C ARG A 68 7.67 25.81 1.12
N TYR A 69 8.25 25.62 2.30
CA TYR A 69 7.55 25.30 3.52
C TYR A 69 8.02 26.15 4.69
N TYR A 70 7.12 26.34 5.66
CA TYR A 70 7.37 27.08 6.88
C TYR A 70 6.56 26.46 8.03
N ILE A 71 7.27 26.09 9.11
CA ILE A 71 6.68 25.61 10.36
C ILE A 71 7.18 26.54 11.47
N ASP A 72 6.29 27.10 12.24
CA ASP A 72 6.59 28.00 13.35
C ASP A 72 6.23 27.39 14.72
N SER A 73 6.41 28.20 15.75
CA SER A 73 6.01 27.88 17.12
C SER A 73 6.60 26.58 17.68
N ILE A 74 7.82 26.24 17.25
CA ILE A 74 8.51 25.00 17.62
C ILE A 74 9.32 25.23 18.90
N PRO A 75 9.07 24.47 19.98
CA PRO A 75 9.90 24.53 21.18
C PRO A 75 11.35 24.07 20.89
N ASN A 76 12.28 24.44 21.79
CA ASN A 76 13.61 23.85 21.75
C ASN A 76 13.53 22.33 21.99
N GLY A 77 14.18 21.55 21.14
CA GLY A 77 14.09 20.10 21.23
C GLY A 77 14.74 19.37 20.07
N ARG A 78 14.64 18.03 20.11
CA ARG A 78 15.09 17.14 19.04
C ARG A 78 13.89 16.53 18.35
N TYR A 79 13.84 16.68 17.02
CA TYR A 79 12.67 16.36 16.22
C TYR A 79 13.03 15.53 15.00
N THR A 80 12.09 14.74 14.55
CA THR A 80 12.11 14.12 13.22
C THR A 80 11.28 15.00 12.27
N LEU A 81 11.93 15.53 11.24
CA LEU A 81 11.27 16.24 10.15
C LEU A 81 11.06 15.26 9.00
N THR A 82 9.81 15.05 8.65
CA THR A 82 9.37 14.08 7.64
C THR A 82 8.79 14.82 6.44
N PHE A 83 9.23 14.42 5.25
CA PHE A 83 8.67 14.89 3.98
C PHE A 83 7.93 13.73 3.32
N ARG A 84 6.68 13.99 2.91
CA ARG A 84 5.79 12.99 2.33
C ARG A 84 4.99 13.59 1.20
N GLY A 85 4.97 12.91 0.08
CA GLY A 85 4.18 13.31 -1.08
C GLY A 85 3.77 12.11 -1.90
N VAL A 86 2.67 12.30 -2.63
CA VAL A 86 2.14 11.28 -3.53
C VAL A 86 3.14 11.01 -4.67
N GLY A 87 3.63 9.78 -4.80
CA GLY A 87 4.62 9.42 -5.82
C GLY A 87 6.08 9.59 -5.43
N PHE A 88 6.33 9.94 -4.17
CA PHE A 88 7.69 10.14 -3.67
C PHE A 88 8.00 9.20 -2.52
N GLU A 89 9.27 8.85 -2.38
CA GLU A 89 9.72 8.16 -1.18
C GLU A 89 9.64 9.11 0.01
N ARG A 90 9.21 8.58 1.15
CA ARG A 90 9.28 9.29 2.42
C ARG A 90 10.73 9.64 2.71
N PHE A 91 10.99 10.88 3.05
CA PHE A 91 12.28 11.35 3.53
C PHE A 91 12.16 11.81 4.97
N ASP A 92 12.98 11.27 5.85
CA ASP A 92 13.03 11.67 7.26
C ASP A 92 14.45 12.15 7.62
N THR A 93 14.51 13.21 8.39
CA THR A 93 15.75 13.70 8.95
C THR A 93 15.55 14.11 10.42
N VAL A 94 16.55 13.83 11.26
CA VAL A 94 16.53 14.24 12.66
C VAL A 94 17.31 15.51 12.81
N LEU A 95 16.73 16.50 13.48
CA LEU A 95 17.36 17.78 13.74
C LEU A 95 17.11 18.26 15.17
N THR A 96 18.04 19.05 15.68
CA THR A 96 17.92 19.73 16.98
C THR A 96 17.62 21.21 16.72
N ILE A 97 16.53 21.68 17.28
CA ILE A 97 16.07 23.06 17.11
C ILE A 97 16.38 23.83 18.38
N SER A 98 17.31 24.75 18.30
CA SER A 98 17.67 25.70 19.36
C SER A 98 17.70 27.17 18.87
N SER A 99 17.45 27.36 17.58
CA SER A 99 17.33 28.64 16.90
C SER A 99 16.42 28.48 15.67
N ASN A 100 16.02 29.60 15.05
CA ASN A 100 15.37 29.55 13.74
C ASN A 100 16.26 28.85 12.73
N CYS A 101 15.70 27.87 12.03
CA CYS A 101 16.43 27.00 11.14
C CYS A 101 16.01 27.23 9.67
N TYR A 102 16.99 27.36 8.81
CA TYR A 102 16.80 27.29 7.38
C TYR A 102 17.42 25.98 6.87
N ILE A 103 16.59 25.14 6.28
CA ILE A 103 17.04 23.93 5.61
C ILE A 103 17.17 24.25 4.14
N ASP A 104 18.35 24.05 3.61
CA ASP A 104 18.61 24.25 2.19
C ASP A 104 17.68 23.35 1.34
N THR A 105 17.64 23.63 0.05
CA THR A 105 16.77 22.91 -0.88
C THR A 105 16.96 21.41 -0.76
N LEU A 106 15.89 20.73 -0.35
CA LEU A 106 15.83 19.27 -0.30
C LEU A 106 15.47 18.75 -1.69
N GLU A 107 16.37 18.00 -2.29
CA GLU A 107 16.07 17.26 -3.52
C GLU A 107 15.47 15.89 -3.17
N MET A 108 14.25 15.66 -3.60
CA MET A 108 13.59 14.37 -3.51
C MET A 108 13.51 13.71 -4.89
N TYR A 109 13.37 12.41 -4.89
CA TYR A 109 13.25 11.66 -6.12
C TYR A 109 11.81 11.19 -6.28
N ASN A 110 11.26 11.41 -7.47
CA ASN A 110 10.03 10.77 -7.86
C ASN A 110 10.25 9.25 -7.87
N ARG A 111 9.40 8.52 -7.18
CA ARG A 111 9.48 7.07 -7.07
C ARG A 111 9.52 6.37 -8.44
N TRP A 112 8.91 6.99 -9.44
CA TRP A 112 8.90 6.53 -10.83
C TRP A 112 10.22 6.80 -11.57
N TYR A 113 10.93 7.87 -11.21
CA TYR A 113 12.23 8.19 -11.78
C TYR A 113 13.32 7.23 -11.31
N SER A 114 13.36 6.95 -10.01
CA SER A 114 14.33 6.00 -9.44
C SER A 114 14.19 4.59 -10.03
N ILE A 115 13.04 4.32 -10.65
CA ILE A 115 12.66 3.06 -11.28
C ILE A 115 12.85 3.06 -12.83
N LYS A 116 13.51 4.08 -13.42
CA LYS A 116 13.72 4.20 -14.88
C LYS A 116 12.43 3.98 -15.69
N GLY A 117 11.34 4.63 -15.28
CA GLY A 117 10.10 4.70 -16.04
C GLY A 117 9.27 3.43 -16.11
N ASN A 118 9.65 2.35 -15.44
CA ASN A 118 8.85 1.14 -15.41
C ASN A 118 7.93 1.15 -14.20
N ARG A 119 6.64 0.90 -14.39
CA ARG A 119 5.70 0.70 -13.30
C ARG A 119 6.12 -0.52 -12.48
N ILE A 120 5.86 -0.53 -11.15
CA ILE A 120 6.31 -1.58 -10.23
C ILE A 120 6.01 -2.98 -10.75
N TRP A 121 4.84 -3.20 -11.31
CA TRP A 121 4.45 -4.50 -11.87
C TRP A 121 5.16 -4.86 -13.19
N GLU A 122 5.60 -3.91 -14.01
CA GLU A 122 6.44 -4.17 -15.19
C GLU A 122 7.85 -4.61 -14.78
N ARG A 123 8.34 -4.15 -13.64
CA ARG A 123 9.58 -4.61 -13.03
C ARG A 123 9.55 -6.07 -12.61
N GLN A 124 8.47 -6.49 -11.95
CA GLN A 124 8.31 -7.89 -11.54
C GLN A 124 8.40 -8.84 -12.74
N LEU A 125 8.04 -8.38 -13.94
CA LEU A 125 8.17 -9.12 -15.18
C LEU A 125 9.57 -9.11 -15.80
N LYS A 126 10.40 -8.10 -15.46
CA LYS A 126 11.77 -7.94 -16.03
C LYS A 126 12.88 -8.42 -15.10
N ILE A 127 12.57 -8.80 -13.87
CA ILE A 127 13.56 -9.35 -12.93
C ILE A 127 14.11 -10.63 -13.52
N ALA A 128 15.43 -10.68 -13.61
CA ALA A 128 16.18 -11.82 -14.15
C ALA A 128 15.59 -13.14 -13.61
N THR A 129 15.32 -14.05 -14.53
CA THR A 129 14.88 -15.41 -14.21
C THR A 129 15.84 -16.00 -13.19
N PRO A 130 15.43 -16.26 -11.95
CA PRO A 130 16.26 -17.04 -11.04
C PRO A 130 16.51 -18.40 -11.68
N ASN A 131 17.65 -18.99 -11.45
CA ASN A 131 17.95 -20.36 -11.91
C ASN A 131 17.01 -21.44 -11.34
N TYR A 132 16.03 -21.03 -10.53
CA TYR A 132 14.99 -21.87 -9.94
C TYR A 132 13.64 -21.45 -10.50
N ILE A 133 12.98 -22.36 -11.19
CA ILE A 133 11.61 -22.17 -11.71
C ILE A 133 10.66 -22.39 -10.54
N ASP A 134 10.14 -21.31 -9.99
CA ASP A 134 9.04 -21.33 -9.04
C ASP A 134 7.72 -21.36 -9.81
N SER A 135 7.06 -22.52 -9.83
CA SER A 135 5.78 -22.70 -10.54
C SER A 135 4.71 -21.71 -10.07
N TYR A 136 4.73 -21.31 -8.80
CA TYR A 136 3.81 -20.31 -8.25
C TYR A 136 4.07 -18.91 -8.81
N ARG A 137 5.34 -18.58 -9.00
CA ARG A 137 5.75 -17.31 -9.60
C ARG A 137 5.34 -17.22 -11.08
N GLU A 138 5.50 -18.28 -11.83
CA GLU A 138 5.08 -18.35 -13.23
C GLU A 138 3.56 -18.14 -13.35
N ILE A 139 2.76 -18.88 -12.57
CA ILE A 139 1.31 -18.71 -12.52
C ILE A 139 0.94 -17.28 -12.19
N TYR A 140 1.58 -16.68 -11.17
CA TYR A 140 1.34 -15.29 -10.80
C TYR A 140 1.65 -14.29 -11.91
N ILE A 141 2.80 -14.44 -12.56
CA ILE A 141 3.22 -13.55 -13.64
C ILE A 141 2.25 -13.61 -14.82
N ASP A 142 1.87 -14.80 -15.25
CA ASP A 142 0.98 -14.99 -16.39
C ASP A 142 -0.42 -14.47 -16.09
N TYR A 143 -0.93 -14.77 -14.92
CA TYR A 143 -2.21 -14.25 -14.47
C TYR A 143 -2.18 -12.71 -14.38
N ARG A 144 -1.14 -12.10 -13.83
CA ARG A 144 -1.00 -10.64 -13.74
C ARG A 144 -0.91 -9.96 -15.11
N LYS A 145 -0.30 -10.58 -16.12
CA LYS A 145 -0.33 -10.09 -17.50
C LYS A 145 -1.77 -10.01 -18.02
N ALA A 146 -2.55 -11.06 -17.81
CA ALA A 146 -3.96 -11.10 -18.21
C ALA A 146 -4.80 -10.05 -17.47
N VAL A 147 -4.64 -9.90 -16.17
CA VAL A 147 -5.28 -8.85 -15.35
C VAL A 147 -4.93 -7.46 -15.87
N ASN A 148 -3.67 -7.20 -16.22
CA ASN A 148 -3.25 -5.90 -16.74
C ASN A 148 -3.87 -5.59 -18.12
N SER A 149 -4.01 -6.59 -18.96
CA SER A 149 -4.73 -6.43 -20.24
C SER A 149 -6.20 -6.08 -20.00
N LEU A 150 -6.83 -6.75 -19.05
CA LEU A 150 -8.19 -6.48 -18.63
C LEU A 150 -8.36 -5.05 -18.09
N ASN A 151 -7.45 -4.59 -17.26
CA ASN A 151 -7.44 -3.23 -16.73
C ASN A 151 -7.31 -2.17 -17.84
N LYS A 152 -6.48 -2.42 -18.85
CA LYS A 152 -6.41 -1.55 -20.03
C LYS A 152 -7.72 -1.46 -20.76
N THR A 153 -8.46 -2.56 -20.83
CA THR A 153 -9.80 -2.62 -21.43
C THR A 153 -10.83 -1.85 -20.62
N LEU A 154 -10.83 -2.01 -19.30
CA LEU A 154 -11.71 -1.25 -18.39
C LEU A 154 -11.46 0.25 -18.48
N ASN A 155 -10.20 0.67 -18.57
CA ASN A 155 -9.84 2.09 -18.67
C ASN A 155 -10.28 2.75 -20.00
N LYS A 156 -10.52 1.97 -21.06
CA LYS A 156 -10.98 2.45 -22.36
C LYS A 156 -12.49 2.49 -22.48
N LYS A 157 -13.25 1.77 -21.63
CA LYS A 157 -14.69 1.75 -21.70
C LYS A 157 -15.32 3.03 -21.14
N ASN A 158 -16.42 3.45 -21.74
CA ASN A 158 -17.24 4.52 -21.20
C ASN A 158 -17.85 4.07 -19.86
N ASP A 159 -18.03 5.03 -18.97
CA ASP A 159 -18.62 4.80 -17.67
C ASP A 159 -20.12 4.49 -17.84
N GLU A 160 -20.58 3.43 -17.22
CA GLU A 160 -22.01 3.16 -17.05
C GLU A 160 -22.44 3.83 -15.73
N LEU A 161 -23.42 4.71 -15.80
CA LEU A 161 -24.02 5.33 -14.61
C LEU A 161 -25.01 4.33 -14.01
N ILE A 162 -24.73 3.83 -12.82
CA ILE A 162 -25.65 2.97 -12.04
C ILE A 162 -26.48 3.80 -11.06
N ASP A 163 -25.90 4.88 -10.58
CA ASP A 163 -26.49 5.85 -9.67
C ASP A 163 -25.84 7.21 -9.93
N SER A 164 -26.56 8.29 -9.65
CA SER A 164 -26.15 9.67 -9.93
C SER A 164 -24.75 10.06 -9.39
N CYS A 165 -24.13 9.21 -8.56
CA CYS A 165 -22.84 9.46 -7.92
C CYS A 165 -21.75 8.41 -8.20
N LYS A 166 -22.02 7.34 -8.97
CA LYS A 166 -21.05 6.24 -9.14
C LYS A 166 -20.97 5.79 -10.59
N ALA A 167 -19.77 5.97 -11.17
CA ALA A 167 -19.47 5.42 -12.48
C ALA A 167 -19.04 3.94 -12.35
N VAL A 168 -19.65 3.07 -13.15
CA VAL A 168 -19.32 1.65 -13.18
C VAL A 168 -18.99 1.22 -14.61
N LYS A 169 -17.88 0.51 -14.72
CA LYS A 169 -17.44 -0.12 -15.97
C LYS A 169 -17.46 -1.63 -15.81
N SER A 170 -17.79 -2.36 -16.86
CA SER A 170 -17.76 -3.82 -16.82
C SER A 170 -17.13 -4.42 -18.06
N VAL A 171 -16.44 -5.56 -17.88
CA VAL A 171 -16.07 -6.47 -18.97
C VAL A 171 -16.71 -7.82 -18.68
N ARG A 172 -17.45 -8.34 -19.66
CA ARG A 172 -18.18 -9.59 -19.53
C ARG A 172 -17.42 -10.73 -20.18
N ASN A 173 -17.68 -11.94 -19.68
CA ASN A 173 -17.09 -13.16 -20.21
C ASN A 173 -15.57 -13.10 -20.24
N ILE A 174 -14.98 -12.91 -19.09
CA ILE A 174 -13.52 -12.89 -18.93
C ILE A 174 -12.96 -14.28 -18.57
N ASP A 175 -13.70 -15.33 -18.83
CA ASP A 175 -13.30 -16.73 -18.51
C ASP A 175 -11.92 -17.08 -19.08
N THR A 176 -11.50 -16.42 -20.16
CA THR A 176 -10.18 -16.57 -20.73
C THR A 176 -9.04 -16.23 -19.75
N ILE A 177 -9.32 -15.43 -18.70
CA ILE A 177 -8.32 -15.16 -17.67
C ILE A 177 -7.96 -16.43 -16.89
N LEU A 178 -8.87 -17.40 -16.79
CA LEU A 178 -8.66 -18.66 -16.09
C LEU A 178 -7.71 -19.57 -16.83
N THR A 179 -7.47 -19.38 -18.13
CA THR A 179 -6.47 -20.16 -18.90
C THR A 179 -5.03 -19.89 -18.44
N HIS A 180 -4.82 -18.78 -17.71
CA HIS A 180 -3.54 -18.44 -17.09
C HIS A 180 -3.39 -18.99 -15.67
N LEU A 181 -4.39 -19.75 -15.20
CA LEU A 181 -4.42 -20.40 -13.90
C LEU A 181 -4.48 -21.91 -14.09
N LYS A 182 -3.68 -22.65 -13.34
CA LYS A 182 -3.66 -24.11 -13.40
C LYS A 182 -4.74 -24.70 -12.50
N GLY A 183 -5.46 -25.70 -13.00
CA GLY A 183 -6.43 -26.45 -12.18
C GLY A 183 -7.66 -25.64 -11.72
N VAL A 184 -7.98 -24.53 -12.39
CA VAL A 184 -9.17 -23.71 -12.09
C VAL A 184 -10.00 -23.54 -13.36
N SER A 185 -11.31 -23.76 -13.24
CA SER A 185 -12.27 -23.58 -14.33
C SER A 185 -13.63 -23.16 -13.81
N MET A 186 -14.45 -22.54 -14.66
CA MET A 186 -15.83 -22.23 -14.31
C MET A 186 -16.68 -23.52 -14.22
N LYS A 187 -17.62 -23.56 -13.27
CA LYS A 187 -18.67 -24.58 -13.28
C LYS A 187 -19.59 -24.37 -14.49
N THR A 188 -20.11 -25.48 -15.02
CA THR A 188 -21.02 -25.45 -16.16
C THR A 188 -22.21 -24.51 -15.92
N GLY A 189 -22.51 -23.67 -16.90
CA GLY A 189 -23.61 -22.71 -16.85
C GLY A 189 -23.28 -21.38 -16.15
N TYR A 190 -22.05 -21.18 -15.71
CA TYR A 190 -21.58 -19.92 -15.14
C TYR A 190 -20.47 -19.30 -15.98
N VAL A 191 -20.33 -17.99 -15.88
CA VAL A 191 -19.30 -17.19 -16.54
C VAL A 191 -18.77 -16.14 -15.56
N LEU A 192 -17.54 -15.74 -15.78
CA LEU A 192 -16.84 -14.72 -14.97
C LEU A 192 -16.91 -13.37 -15.68
N ASP A 193 -17.31 -12.35 -14.95
CA ASP A 193 -17.27 -10.95 -15.35
C ASP A 193 -16.33 -10.19 -14.40
N VAL A 194 -15.85 -9.02 -14.83
CA VAL A 194 -15.22 -8.05 -13.95
C VAL A 194 -15.99 -6.75 -13.98
N VAL A 195 -16.18 -6.16 -12.81
CA VAL A 195 -16.86 -4.87 -12.66
C VAL A 195 -15.92 -3.93 -11.89
N TYR A 196 -15.72 -2.76 -12.47
CA TYR A 196 -14.96 -1.68 -11.84
C TYR A 196 -15.93 -0.60 -11.40
N SER A 197 -15.92 -0.27 -10.13
CA SER A 197 -16.66 0.85 -9.56
C SER A 197 -15.69 1.93 -9.08
N ARG A 198 -15.95 3.17 -9.52
CA ARG A 198 -15.22 4.34 -9.08
C ARG A 198 -16.04 5.12 -8.07
N GLY A 199 -15.43 5.46 -6.93
CA GLY A 199 -16.04 6.33 -5.92
C GLY A 199 -14.97 7.22 -5.30
N GLY A 200 -15.21 8.54 -5.26
CA GLY A 200 -14.26 9.49 -4.71
C GLY A 200 -12.90 9.44 -5.41
N LEU A 201 -11.84 9.24 -4.63
CA LEU A 201 -10.45 9.24 -5.09
C LEU A 201 -9.93 7.86 -5.53
N GLY A 202 -10.77 6.83 -5.48
CA GLY A 202 -10.33 5.47 -5.78
C GLY A 202 -11.32 4.69 -6.63
N GLY A 203 -10.93 3.46 -6.95
CA GLY A 203 -11.76 2.51 -7.65
C GLY A 203 -11.42 1.08 -7.25
N ILE A 204 -12.41 0.23 -7.31
CA ILE A 204 -12.28 -1.18 -6.96
C ILE A 204 -12.82 -2.00 -8.12
N ALA A 205 -12.00 -2.94 -8.61
CA ALA A 205 -12.47 -3.95 -9.54
C ALA A 205 -12.79 -5.24 -8.78
N HIS A 206 -13.89 -5.86 -9.11
CA HIS A 206 -14.33 -7.12 -8.54
C HIS A 206 -14.65 -8.11 -9.64
N TYR A 207 -14.35 -9.37 -9.38
CA TYR A 207 -14.86 -10.48 -10.16
C TYR A 207 -16.28 -10.82 -9.72
N TYR A 208 -17.10 -11.13 -10.68
CA TYR A 208 -18.46 -11.58 -10.49
C TYR A 208 -18.73 -12.83 -11.30
N CYS A 209 -19.35 -13.82 -10.65
CA CYS A 209 -19.87 -14.98 -11.33
C CYS A 209 -21.37 -14.79 -11.56
N ARG A 210 -21.82 -15.05 -12.77
CA ARG A 210 -23.24 -15.06 -13.12
C ARG A 210 -23.60 -16.28 -13.96
N LYS A 211 -24.88 -16.59 -14.04
CA LYS A 211 -25.37 -17.58 -14.98
C LYS A 211 -25.16 -17.11 -16.42
N ALA A 212 -24.69 -17.98 -17.29
CA ALA A 212 -24.36 -17.65 -18.67
C ALA A 212 -25.59 -17.14 -19.45
N ASP A 213 -26.78 -17.65 -19.13
CA ASP A 213 -28.08 -17.25 -19.71
C ASP A 213 -28.62 -15.91 -19.19
N LYS A 214 -28.01 -15.35 -18.11
CA LYS A 214 -28.42 -14.07 -17.55
C LYS A 214 -27.56 -12.94 -18.08
N PRO A 215 -28.14 -11.94 -18.78
CA PRO A 215 -27.34 -10.87 -19.40
C PRO A 215 -26.73 -9.88 -18.40
N LYS A 216 -27.32 -9.69 -17.22
CA LYS A 216 -26.85 -8.75 -16.18
C LYS A 216 -27.23 -9.23 -14.79
N GLN A 217 -26.33 -9.06 -13.84
CA GLN A 217 -26.65 -9.14 -12.42
C GLN A 217 -27.03 -7.74 -11.92
N ARG A 218 -28.21 -7.60 -11.28
CA ARG A 218 -28.77 -6.28 -10.91
C ARG A 218 -28.02 -5.53 -9.81
N ASN A 219 -27.06 -6.16 -9.11
CA ASN A 219 -26.39 -5.58 -7.94
C ASN A 219 -24.88 -5.80 -7.95
N TYR A 220 -24.19 -5.16 -8.89
CA TYR A 220 -22.73 -5.14 -8.95
C TYR A 220 -22.04 -4.51 -7.70
N LEU A 221 -22.80 -3.84 -6.84
CA LEU A 221 -22.27 -3.13 -5.67
C LEU A 221 -22.41 -3.90 -4.35
N LYS A 222 -23.13 -5.02 -4.31
CA LYS A 222 -23.11 -5.90 -3.15
C LYS A 222 -21.82 -6.68 -3.19
N LYS A 223 -21.04 -6.63 -2.06
CA LYS A 223 -19.90 -7.51 -1.83
C LYS A 223 -20.33 -8.91 -2.20
N SER A 224 -19.74 -9.46 -3.23
CA SER A 224 -20.23 -10.65 -3.89
C SER A 224 -20.16 -11.88 -2.99
N GLU A 225 -20.99 -12.83 -3.27
CA GLU A 225 -20.80 -14.23 -2.96
C GLU A 225 -19.37 -14.63 -3.33
N ASN A 226 -18.80 -15.58 -2.61
CA ASN A 226 -17.44 -16.06 -2.91
C ASN A 226 -17.41 -16.62 -4.34
N ILE A 227 -16.64 -16.00 -5.23
CA ILE A 227 -16.53 -16.41 -6.64
C ILE A 227 -16.10 -17.87 -6.81
N LEU A 228 -15.33 -18.40 -5.86
CA LEU A 228 -14.87 -19.78 -5.87
C LEU A 228 -16.01 -20.80 -5.73
N ASP A 229 -17.17 -20.41 -5.20
CA ASP A 229 -18.35 -21.27 -5.15
C ASP A 229 -18.88 -21.64 -6.55
N TYR A 230 -18.53 -20.87 -7.56
CA TYR A 230 -18.89 -21.07 -8.96
C TYR A 230 -17.78 -21.67 -9.82
N MET A 231 -16.70 -22.11 -9.19
CA MET A 231 -15.52 -22.66 -9.88
C MET A 231 -15.24 -24.10 -9.46
N ASN A 232 -14.62 -24.85 -10.36
CA ASN A 232 -13.92 -26.08 -10.04
C ASN A 232 -12.47 -25.76 -9.78
N VAL A 233 -11.93 -26.30 -8.72
CA VAL A 233 -10.53 -26.14 -8.31
C VAL A 233 -9.95 -27.50 -8.04
N GLU A 234 -8.90 -27.86 -8.74
CA GLU A 234 -8.13 -29.08 -8.43
C GLU A 234 -7.46 -28.89 -7.06
N PHE A 235 -7.62 -29.90 -6.19
CA PHE A 235 -7.03 -29.86 -4.86
C PHE A 235 -5.56 -30.32 -4.91
N THR A 236 -4.78 -29.58 -5.69
CA THR A 236 -3.32 -29.71 -5.86
C THR A 236 -2.65 -28.41 -5.44
N PRO A 237 -1.35 -28.38 -5.13
CA PRO A 237 -0.66 -27.14 -4.80
C PRO A 237 -0.86 -26.04 -5.84
N GLU A 238 -0.73 -26.36 -7.13
CA GLU A 238 -0.92 -25.39 -8.22
C GLU A 238 -2.38 -24.93 -8.37
N GLY A 239 -3.35 -25.83 -8.21
CA GLY A 239 -4.78 -25.49 -8.28
C GLY A 239 -5.20 -24.61 -7.10
N ILE A 240 -4.75 -24.91 -5.89
CA ILE A 240 -4.97 -24.10 -4.69
C ILE A 240 -4.32 -22.73 -4.87
N TRP A 241 -3.07 -22.68 -5.35
CA TRP A 241 -2.37 -21.42 -5.61
C TRP A 241 -3.09 -20.56 -6.63
N SER A 242 -3.57 -21.17 -7.70
CA SER A 242 -4.34 -20.48 -8.75
C SER A 242 -5.65 -19.92 -8.21
N ALA A 243 -6.39 -20.68 -7.41
CA ALA A 243 -7.60 -20.19 -6.75
C ALA A 243 -7.29 -19.05 -5.75
N PHE A 244 -6.16 -19.13 -5.06
CA PHE A 244 -5.70 -18.07 -4.17
C PHE A 244 -5.41 -16.78 -4.93
N GLN A 245 -4.88 -16.82 -6.17
CA GLN A 245 -4.69 -15.64 -7.00
C GLN A 245 -6.02 -14.91 -7.28
N LEU A 246 -7.11 -15.63 -7.51
CA LEU A 246 -8.43 -15.04 -7.71
C LEU A 246 -8.97 -14.42 -6.43
N GLU A 247 -8.82 -15.10 -5.31
CA GLU A 247 -9.27 -14.61 -3.99
C GLU A 247 -8.55 -13.31 -3.61
N VAL A 248 -7.21 -13.30 -3.67
CA VAL A 248 -6.44 -12.10 -3.29
C VAL A 248 -6.61 -10.95 -4.31
N SER A 249 -6.89 -11.26 -5.56
CA SER A 249 -7.22 -10.23 -6.55
C SER A 249 -8.47 -9.47 -6.16
N ASN A 250 -9.50 -10.16 -5.73
CA ASN A 250 -10.72 -9.52 -5.25
C ASN A 250 -10.52 -8.75 -3.95
N ARG A 251 -9.63 -9.22 -3.08
CA ARG A 251 -9.40 -8.57 -1.80
C ARG A 251 -8.56 -7.32 -1.93
N TYR A 252 -7.41 -7.38 -2.59
CA TYR A 252 -6.43 -6.29 -2.56
C TYR A 252 -5.58 -6.08 -3.80
N LEU A 253 -5.61 -6.95 -4.81
CA LEU A 253 -4.80 -6.76 -6.02
C LEU A 253 -5.47 -5.97 -7.13
N LEU A 254 -6.79 -5.83 -7.11
CA LEU A 254 -7.57 -5.08 -8.11
C LEU A 254 -8.06 -3.72 -7.60
N ARG A 255 -7.44 -3.21 -6.57
CA ARG A 255 -7.76 -1.90 -6.02
C ARG A 255 -6.93 -0.82 -6.69
N TYR A 256 -7.56 0.28 -6.99
CA TYR A 256 -6.93 1.48 -7.51
C TYR A 256 -7.19 2.64 -6.58
N TRP A 257 -6.15 3.19 -6.03
CA TRP A 257 -6.18 4.49 -5.42
C TRP A 257 -5.70 5.54 -6.43
N HIS A 258 -6.11 6.78 -6.30
CA HIS A 258 -5.79 7.83 -7.29
C HIS A 258 -4.29 7.98 -7.56
N SER A 259 -3.45 7.50 -6.68
CA SER A 259 -2.00 7.58 -6.73
C SER A 259 -1.28 6.23 -6.77
N TYR A 260 -1.98 5.13 -6.97
CA TYR A 260 -1.41 3.77 -6.98
C TYR A 260 -0.74 3.30 -5.68
N TYR A 261 -1.05 3.93 -4.52
CA TYR A 261 -0.36 3.69 -3.26
C TYR A 261 -0.84 2.48 -2.46
N SER A 262 -2.01 1.98 -2.74
CA SER A 262 -2.54 0.82 -2.02
C SER A 262 -2.23 -0.50 -2.74
N GLU A 263 -1.32 -0.50 -3.70
CA GLU A 263 -1.00 -1.72 -4.41
C GLU A 263 -0.25 -2.68 -3.51
N SER A 264 -0.89 -3.82 -3.28
CA SER A 264 -0.22 -5.00 -2.75
C SER A 264 0.24 -5.87 -3.90
N TRP A 265 1.38 -6.52 -3.76
CA TRP A 265 1.83 -7.54 -4.71
C TRP A 265 2.46 -8.71 -3.98
N LEU A 266 2.37 -9.89 -4.58
CA LEU A 266 3.04 -11.08 -4.10
C LEU A 266 4.55 -10.96 -4.25
N VAL A 267 5.28 -11.37 -3.22
CA VAL A 267 6.74 -11.33 -3.16
C VAL A 267 7.28 -12.75 -3.21
N PHE A 268 8.20 -12.99 -4.13
CA PHE A 268 8.93 -14.27 -4.27
C PHE A 268 10.41 -14.13 -3.89
N SER A 269 10.92 -12.92 -3.92
CA SER A 269 12.28 -12.58 -3.49
C SER A 269 12.30 -11.17 -2.89
N VAL A 270 12.61 -11.08 -1.61
CA VAL A 270 12.73 -9.78 -0.93
C VAL A 270 13.83 -8.94 -1.58
N LYS A 271 14.99 -9.55 -1.87
CA LYS A 271 16.12 -8.87 -2.47
C LYS A 271 15.80 -8.32 -3.86
N ASP A 272 15.24 -9.16 -4.73
CA ASP A 272 15.08 -8.82 -6.14
C ASP A 272 13.81 -8.01 -6.42
N GLU A 273 12.79 -8.15 -5.60
CA GLU A 273 11.48 -7.54 -5.83
C GLU A 273 11.18 -6.36 -4.90
N VAL A 274 11.54 -6.47 -3.62
CA VAL A 274 11.27 -5.40 -2.64
C VAL A 274 12.46 -4.45 -2.57
N ILE A 275 13.64 -4.93 -2.19
CA ILE A 275 14.82 -4.06 -2.00
C ILE A 275 15.18 -3.33 -3.29
N SER A 276 15.15 -4.03 -4.43
CA SER A 276 15.42 -3.42 -5.73
C SER A 276 14.40 -2.34 -6.14
N SER A 277 13.20 -2.35 -5.52
CA SER A 277 12.16 -1.35 -5.79
C SER A 277 12.41 -0.03 -5.07
N PHE A 278 13.28 0.01 -4.06
CA PHE A 278 13.60 1.23 -3.32
C PHE A 278 14.82 1.95 -3.87
N TYR A 279 14.72 3.27 -3.92
CA TYR A 279 15.90 4.13 -4.09
C TYR A 279 16.51 4.39 -2.71
N VAL A 280 17.68 3.80 -2.46
CA VAL A 280 18.36 3.85 -1.15
C VAL A 280 19.39 4.98 -1.09
N GLY A 281 19.16 6.14 -1.65
CA GLY A 281 20.11 7.24 -1.66
C GLY A 281 20.61 7.67 -0.26
N ARG A 282 20.47 8.94 0.09
CA ARG A 282 20.88 9.49 1.42
C ARG A 282 19.81 9.33 2.51
N ASN A 283 18.71 8.68 2.19
CA ASN A 283 17.60 8.51 3.13
C ASN A 283 17.92 7.42 4.16
N LYS A 284 18.14 7.83 5.43
CA LYS A 284 18.47 6.93 6.53
C LYS A 284 17.39 5.87 6.77
N ILE A 285 16.11 6.24 6.65
CA ILE A 285 14.99 5.29 6.85
C ILE A 285 14.96 4.23 5.76
N ALA A 286 15.19 4.61 4.51
CA ALA A 286 15.30 3.65 3.42
C ALA A 286 16.50 2.70 3.62
N GLN A 287 17.59 3.18 4.19
CA GLN A 287 18.75 2.35 4.55
C GLN A 287 18.42 1.40 5.70
N GLU A 288 17.78 1.87 6.76
CA GLU A 288 17.35 1.04 7.89
C GLU A 288 16.34 -0.02 7.47
N LEU A 289 15.38 0.35 6.61
CA LEU A 289 14.42 -0.57 6.02
C LEU A 289 15.12 -1.64 5.20
N LYS A 290 16.06 -1.23 4.34
CA LYS A 290 16.85 -2.14 3.52
C LYS A 290 17.61 -3.14 4.39
N SER A 291 18.31 -2.68 5.44
CA SER A 291 19.03 -3.56 6.37
C SER A 291 18.10 -4.60 7.00
N LYS A 292 16.92 -4.17 7.49
CA LYS A 292 15.93 -5.09 8.07
C LYS A 292 15.42 -6.12 7.07
N LEU A 293 15.24 -5.72 5.80
CA LEU A 293 14.82 -6.64 4.74
C LEU A 293 15.93 -7.62 4.34
N GLU A 294 17.21 -7.18 4.38
CA GLU A 294 18.38 -8.01 4.09
C GLU A 294 18.68 -9.02 5.19
N GLU A 295 18.30 -8.73 6.44
CA GLU A 295 18.44 -9.61 7.59
C GLU A 295 17.41 -10.76 7.63
N LEU A 296 16.34 -10.66 6.84
CA LEU A 296 15.31 -11.69 6.81
C LEU A 296 15.84 -12.99 6.19
N PRO A 297 15.41 -14.14 6.74
CA PRO A 297 15.64 -15.41 6.07
C PRO A 297 14.95 -15.43 4.70
N PRO A 298 15.43 -16.24 3.76
CA PRO A 298 14.77 -16.40 2.46
C PRO A 298 13.29 -16.77 2.63
N ILE A 299 12.40 -15.96 2.07
CA ILE A 299 10.97 -16.25 2.04
C ILE A 299 10.64 -17.29 0.97
N LYS A 300 9.61 -18.07 1.22
CA LYS A 300 9.12 -19.07 0.27
C LYS A 300 7.61 -19.18 0.34
N ASN A 301 6.91 -18.77 -0.71
CA ASN A 301 5.51 -19.08 -0.88
C ASN A 301 5.33 -20.60 -0.97
N LYS A 302 4.42 -21.18 -0.18
CA LYS A 302 4.24 -22.62 -0.12
C LYS A 302 2.79 -23.04 0.14
N ILE A 303 2.45 -24.23 -0.30
CA ILE A 303 1.22 -24.91 0.04
C ILE A 303 1.59 -26.30 0.53
N GLU A 304 1.10 -26.65 1.69
CA GLU A 304 1.27 -27.94 2.35
C GLU A 304 -0.10 -28.61 2.46
N ILE A 305 -0.33 -29.67 1.67
CA ILE A 305 -1.56 -30.47 1.76
C ILE A 305 -1.45 -31.33 3.01
N THR A 306 -2.33 -31.06 3.97
CA THR A 306 -2.32 -31.72 5.28
C THR A 306 -3.28 -32.91 5.35
N SER A 307 -4.26 -32.98 4.43
CA SER A 307 -5.19 -34.11 4.25
C SER A 307 -5.85 -34.04 2.88
N ASP A 308 -6.70 -35.01 2.55
CA ASP A 308 -7.50 -35.00 1.30
C ASP A 308 -8.46 -33.81 1.19
N SER A 309 -8.67 -33.07 2.26
CA SER A 309 -9.63 -31.96 2.32
C SER A 309 -9.08 -30.67 2.94
N THR A 310 -7.85 -30.69 3.42
CA THR A 310 -7.24 -29.52 4.07
C THR A 310 -5.83 -29.27 3.58
N ALA A 311 -5.46 -28.00 3.50
CA ALA A 311 -4.09 -27.55 3.22
C ALA A 311 -3.79 -26.25 3.99
N GLU A 312 -2.53 -25.96 4.16
CA GLU A 312 -2.01 -24.71 4.68
C GLU A 312 -1.26 -23.97 3.56
N LEU A 313 -1.56 -22.69 3.41
CA LEU A 313 -0.92 -21.81 2.45
C LEU A 313 -0.19 -20.71 3.21
N THR A 314 1.08 -20.48 2.81
CA THR A 314 1.84 -19.31 3.24
C THR A 314 2.20 -18.49 2.01
N ALA A 315 1.89 -17.20 2.03
CA ALA A 315 2.21 -16.27 0.96
C ALA A 315 2.78 -14.97 1.54
N TYR A 316 3.65 -14.34 0.79
CA TYR A 316 4.27 -13.08 1.19
C TYR A 316 3.84 -11.97 0.26
N PHE A 317 3.48 -10.82 0.85
CA PHE A 317 3.05 -9.63 0.13
C PHE A 317 3.88 -8.44 0.55
N TRP A 318 4.14 -7.56 -0.40
CA TRP A 318 4.48 -6.19 -0.08
C TRP A 318 3.23 -5.32 -0.18
N ASN A 319 3.04 -4.49 0.81
CA ASN A 319 1.99 -3.48 0.83
C ASN A 319 2.60 -2.14 1.23
N ASP A 320 2.28 -1.09 0.50
CA ASP A 320 2.87 0.23 0.71
C ASP A 320 2.48 0.88 2.05
N TRP A 321 1.46 0.37 2.73
CA TRP A 321 0.99 0.86 4.02
C TRP A 321 1.45 0.01 5.20
N LEU A 322 1.69 -1.26 4.96
CA LEU A 322 2.03 -2.22 6.02
C LEU A 322 3.48 -2.68 5.95
N GLY A 323 4.07 -2.70 4.75
CA GLY A 323 5.37 -3.28 4.50
C GLY A 323 5.33 -4.72 4.03
N LEU A 324 6.29 -5.54 4.47
CA LEU A 324 6.32 -6.96 4.14
C LEU A 324 5.39 -7.73 5.09
N VAL A 325 4.43 -8.42 4.49
CA VAL A 325 3.38 -9.16 5.21
C VAL A 325 3.45 -10.64 4.87
N GLU A 326 3.41 -11.50 5.89
CA GLU A 326 3.25 -12.95 5.75
C GLU A 326 1.78 -13.32 5.98
N GLU A 327 1.10 -13.81 4.95
CA GLU A 327 -0.25 -14.35 5.04
C GLU A 327 -0.20 -15.87 5.27
N LYS A 328 -0.87 -16.35 6.34
CA LYS A 328 -1.10 -17.78 6.61
C LYS A 328 -2.58 -18.06 6.51
N VAL A 329 -2.93 -18.94 5.59
CA VAL A 329 -4.31 -19.22 5.22
C VAL A 329 -4.58 -20.71 5.33
N GLN A 330 -5.61 -21.08 6.04
CA GLN A 330 -6.12 -22.44 6.00
C GLN A 330 -6.99 -22.63 4.76
N VAL A 331 -6.80 -23.74 4.06
CA VAL A 331 -7.54 -24.08 2.86
C VAL A 331 -8.37 -25.32 3.14
N GLN A 332 -9.67 -25.24 2.87
CA GLN A 332 -10.59 -26.35 2.98
C GLN A 332 -11.19 -26.67 1.63
N ARG A 333 -11.24 -27.95 1.29
CA ARG A 333 -11.95 -28.44 0.12
C ARG A 333 -13.45 -28.29 0.33
N LYS A 334 -14.16 -27.74 -0.64
CA LYS A 334 -15.60 -27.53 -0.63
C LYS A 334 -16.22 -28.10 -1.90
N GLY A 335 -16.54 -29.40 -1.88
CA GLY A 335 -17.00 -30.10 -3.08
C GLY A 335 -15.92 -30.10 -4.17
N THR A 336 -16.22 -29.50 -5.34
CA THR A 336 -15.27 -29.33 -6.44
C THR A 336 -14.47 -28.02 -6.36
N SER A 337 -14.58 -27.28 -5.26
CA SER A 337 -13.90 -26.00 -5.05
C SER A 337 -13.13 -25.97 -3.73
N VAL A 338 -12.61 -24.82 -3.36
CA VAL A 338 -11.91 -24.57 -2.10
C VAL A 338 -12.47 -23.36 -1.38
N LYS A 339 -12.25 -23.29 -0.08
CA LYS A 339 -12.52 -22.13 0.77
C LYS A 339 -11.22 -21.73 1.48
N PHE A 340 -10.89 -20.46 1.40
CA PHE A 340 -9.79 -19.85 2.16
C PHE A 340 -10.31 -19.30 3.48
N ILE A 341 -9.61 -19.59 4.57
CA ILE A 341 -9.90 -19.12 5.92
C ILE A 341 -8.68 -18.35 6.40
N PHE A 342 -8.83 -17.04 6.41
CA PHE A 342 -7.82 -16.12 6.92
C PHE A 342 -7.95 -16.09 8.45
N THR A 343 -6.86 -16.35 9.15
CA THR A 343 -6.88 -16.62 10.60
C THR A 343 -6.69 -15.38 11.46
N GLN A 344 -6.28 -14.27 10.86
CA GLN A 344 -6.00 -13.02 11.56
C GLN A 344 -7.04 -11.94 11.24
N GLU A 345 -7.13 -10.93 12.09
CA GLU A 345 -7.98 -9.77 11.87
C GLU A 345 -7.44 -8.89 10.73
N GLU A 346 -8.34 -8.26 9.98
CA GLU A 346 -7.97 -7.33 8.91
C GLU A 346 -7.29 -6.08 9.47
N HIS A 347 -6.19 -5.69 8.85
CA HIS A 347 -5.53 -4.42 9.17
C HIS A 347 -6.41 -3.24 8.77
N ARG A 348 -6.52 -2.26 9.64
CA ARG A 348 -7.48 -1.15 9.55
C ARG A 348 -7.51 -0.41 8.21
N LEU A 349 -6.39 -0.31 7.52
CA LEU A 349 -6.25 0.47 6.27
C LEU A 349 -6.21 -0.39 5.02
N THR A 350 -6.23 -1.71 5.18
CA THR A 350 -6.16 -2.68 4.07
C THR A 350 -7.04 -3.86 4.41
N ASP A 351 -7.39 -4.67 3.42
CA ASP A 351 -8.09 -5.93 3.69
C ASP A 351 -7.11 -7.09 3.96
N MET A 352 -5.83 -6.80 4.14
CA MET A 352 -4.81 -7.78 4.48
C MET A 352 -4.93 -8.22 5.93
N THR A 353 -4.70 -9.50 6.18
CA THR A 353 -4.85 -10.13 7.49
C THR A 353 -3.55 -10.69 8.05
N GLY A 354 -2.49 -10.70 7.26
CA GLY A 354 -1.23 -11.35 7.60
C GLY A 354 -0.40 -10.65 8.67
N ASN A 355 0.66 -11.31 9.07
CA ASN A 355 1.65 -10.82 10.02
C ASN A 355 2.61 -9.82 9.33
N VAL A 356 2.76 -8.63 9.87
CA VAL A 356 3.74 -7.66 9.38
C VAL A 356 5.13 -8.04 9.86
N LEU A 357 5.96 -8.53 8.95
CA LEU A 357 7.33 -8.94 9.24
C LEU A 357 8.30 -7.75 9.30
N VAL A 358 8.18 -6.85 8.32
CA VAL A 358 8.93 -5.59 8.28
C VAL A 358 7.96 -4.46 8.01
N PRO A 359 7.68 -3.64 9.01
CA PRO A 359 6.72 -2.54 8.85
C PRO A 359 7.26 -1.45 7.92
N TYR A 360 6.40 -0.98 7.06
CA TYR A 360 6.61 0.18 6.22
C TYR A 360 5.31 0.98 6.13
N ASP A 361 5.44 2.27 6.07
CA ASP A 361 4.33 3.19 5.88
C ASP A 361 4.76 4.20 4.80
N CYS A 362 4.11 4.17 3.66
CA CYS A 362 4.37 5.12 2.56
C CYS A 362 4.08 6.57 2.97
N GLY A 363 3.45 6.77 4.10
CA GLY A 363 3.30 8.06 4.75
C GLY A 363 2.20 8.94 4.19
N ILE A 364 1.21 8.39 3.53
CA ILE A 364 0.04 9.16 3.13
C ILE A 364 -0.86 9.27 4.36
N MET A 365 -1.13 10.50 4.80
CA MET A 365 -2.19 10.78 5.75
C MET A 365 -3.44 11.24 4.98
N PHE A 366 -4.60 10.80 5.45
CA PHE A 366 -5.91 11.22 4.96
C PHE A 366 -6.43 12.38 5.77
#